data_18eec4cdd7f8e953e45177d138ebdd3a
#
_entry.id   18eec4cdd7f8e953e45177d138ebdd3a
#
_cell.length_a   1.000
_cell.length_b   1.000
_cell.length_c   1.000
_cell.angle_alpha   90.00
_cell.angle_beta   90.00
_cell.angle_gamma   90.00
#
_symmetry.space_group_name_H-M   'P 1'
#
loop_
_entity.id
_entity.type
_entity.pdbx_description
1 polymer ?
#
loop_
_entity_poly.entity_id
_entity_poly.type
_entity_poly.pdbx_seq_one_letter_code
_entity_poly.pdbx_strand_id
1 'polypeptide(L)'
;MLSVAGLTKRFGGFTAVNDVSFAVQPGEIVGLIGPNGSGKSTIFNMLAGALTPNAGSIRFEGRELAGLPPYRIINLGLGRTFQIPRPFHRLSLVENVLLSGFYGQGRGSRARAFEAAERALALVGLPTDRAAGVDGLGAAALKKLELAKALATNPKLLLADESLSGLDEHEMDQAADLLRRIRTELGITIIWVEHIMGVLMRVVDRVMVLDHGEKIAEGLPAAVAADPRVIEVYLGTQAVAVRAAACSS
;
A
#
# COMPACT_ATOMS: atom_id res chain seq x y z
N MET A 1 -8.07 9.01 12.11
CA MET A 1 -7.90 9.20 10.67
C MET A 1 -8.68 8.19 9.84
N LEU A 2 -8.34 6.91 9.89
CA LEU A 2 -9.10 5.81 9.26
C LEU A 2 -9.69 4.91 10.35
N SER A 3 -10.97 4.54 10.21
CA SER A 3 -11.65 3.55 11.06
C SER A 3 -12.39 2.56 10.17
N VAL A 4 -12.14 1.30 10.39
CA VAL A 4 -12.75 0.17 9.70
C VAL A 4 -13.44 -0.70 10.75
N ALA A 5 -14.73 -1.00 10.55
CA ALA A 5 -15.51 -1.77 11.50
C ALA A 5 -16.31 -2.87 10.78
N GLY A 6 -16.12 -4.13 11.22
CA GLY A 6 -16.87 -5.28 10.75
C GLY A 6 -16.74 -5.57 9.24
N LEU A 7 -15.59 -5.22 8.63
CA LEU A 7 -15.40 -5.26 7.19
C LEU A 7 -15.49 -6.69 6.67
N THR A 8 -16.43 -6.94 5.78
CA THR A 8 -16.66 -8.28 5.20
C THR A 8 -16.78 -8.21 3.69
N LYS A 9 -16.09 -9.14 3.00
CA LYS A 9 -16.19 -9.31 1.54
C LYS A 9 -16.32 -10.76 1.16
N ARG A 10 -17.35 -11.04 0.35
CA ARG A 10 -17.65 -12.37 -0.21
C ARG A 10 -17.61 -12.33 -1.73
N PHE A 11 -17.12 -13.40 -2.32
CA PHE A 11 -17.15 -13.66 -3.76
C PHE A 11 -17.84 -15.01 -3.99
N GLY A 12 -19.11 -14.99 -4.37
CA GLY A 12 -19.92 -16.20 -4.40
C GLY A 12 -19.99 -16.87 -3.01
N GLY A 13 -19.60 -18.14 -2.92
CA GLY A 13 -19.54 -18.89 -1.66
C GLY A 13 -18.26 -18.68 -0.84
N PHE A 14 -17.25 -17.96 -1.36
CA PHE A 14 -15.98 -17.74 -0.70
C PHE A 14 -15.96 -16.39 0.06
N THR A 15 -15.60 -16.42 1.36
CA THR A 15 -15.42 -15.21 2.17
C THR A 15 -13.95 -14.82 2.18
N ALA A 16 -13.60 -13.76 1.47
CA ALA A 16 -12.22 -13.28 1.34
C ALA A 16 -11.77 -12.37 2.48
N VAL A 17 -12.72 -11.68 3.14
CA VAL A 17 -12.49 -10.87 4.35
C VAL A 17 -13.71 -11.07 5.25
N ASN A 18 -13.49 -11.38 6.50
CA ASN A 18 -14.52 -11.74 7.48
C ASN A 18 -14.38 -10.91 8.75
N ASP A 19 -15.32 -10.01 8.98
CA ASP A 19 -15.47 -9.20 10.22
C ASP A 19 -14.18 -8.48 10.67
N VAL A 20 -13.40 -7.92 9.73
CA VAL A 20 -12.14 -7.25 10.05
C VAL A 20 -12.40 -5.83 10.53
N SER A 21 -11.88 -5.52 11.73
CA SER A 21 -11.96 -4.18 12.34
C SER A 21 -10.59 -3.67 12.75
N PHE A 22 -10.27 -2.41 12.42
CA PHE A 22 -9.03 -1.73 12.82
C PHE A 22 -9.17 -0.21 12.67
N ALA A 23 -8.23 0.51 13.28
CA ALA A 23 -8.13 1.96 13.13
C ALA A 23 -6.69 2.35 12.82
N VAL A 24 -6.48 3.47 12.11
CA VAL A 24 -5.16 4.04 11.82
C VAL A 24 -5.13 5.48 12.26
N GLN A 25 -4.09 5.84 13.03
CA GLN A 25 -3.91 7.20 13.55
C GLN A 25 -3.16 8.08 12.54
N PRO A 26 -3.33 9.42 12.61
CA PRO A 26 -2.54 10.34 11.78
C PRO A 26 -1.03 10.18 12.04
N GLY A 27 -0.23 10.15 10.97
CA GLY A 27 1.22 10.03 11.04
C GLY A 27 1.76 8.64 11.40
N GLU A 28 0.90 7.62 11.46
CA GLU A 28 1.27 6.24 11.74
C GLU A 28 1.69 5.51 10.46
N ILE A 29 2.70 4.63 10.55
CA ILE A 29 2.98 3.61 9.53
C ILE A 29 2.50 2.27 10.07
N VAL A 30 1.46 1.71 9.45
CA VAL A 30 0.88 0.41 9.82
C VAL A 30 1.26 -0.63 8.79
N GLY A 31 1.89 -1.72 9.22
CA GLY A 31 2.14 -2.89 8.39
C GLY A 31 0.91 -3.80 8.32
N LEU A 32 0.55 -4.25 7.14
CA LEU A 32 -0.48 -5.27 6.93
C LEU A 32 0.17 -6.50 6.29
N ILE A 33 0.29 -7.56 7.05
CA ILE A 33 0.98 -8.79 6.65
C ILE A 33 0.04 -10.00 6.70
N GLY A 34 0.50 -11.10 6.14
CA GLY A 34 -0.23 -12.38 6.09
C GLY A 34 0.16 -13.19 4.87
N PRO A 35 -0.13 -14.49 4.82
CA PRO A 35 0.15 -15.34 3.67
C PRO A 35 -0.61 -14.90 2.41
N ASN A 36 -0.24 -15.47 1.27
CA ASN A 36 -0.97 -15.26 0.03
C ASN A 36 -2.42 -15.74 0.19
N GLY A 37 -3.38 -14.95 -0.30
CA GLY A 37 -4.81 -15.27 -0.13
C GLY A 37 -5.42 -14.87 1.21
N SER A 38 -4.67 -14.29 2.15
CA SER A 38 -5.20 -13.89 3.47
C SER A 38 -6.17 -12.70 3.45
N GLY A 39 -6.38 -12.03 2.31
CA GLY A 39 -7.34 -10.93 2.19
C GLY A 39 -6.75 -9.52 2.10
N LYS A 40 -5.41 -9.34 2.19
CA LYS A 40 -4.74 -8.03 2.17
C LYS A 40 -5.13 -7.16 0.97
N SER A 41 -4.97 -7.68 -0.24
CA SER A 41 -5.31 -6.96 -1.47
C SER A 41 -6.82 -6.69 -1.58
N THR A 42 -7.66 -7.57 -1.01
CA THR A 42 -9.12 -7.36 -0.94
C THR A 42 -9.44 -6.17 -0.03
N ILE A 43 -8.80 -6.06 1.15
CA ILE A 43 -8.94 -4.89 2.03
C ILE A 43 -8.48 -3.63 1.30
N PHE A 44 -7.31 -3.62 0.68
CA PHE A 44 -6.81 -2.46 -0.08
C PHE A 44 -7.77 -2.04 -1.20
N ASN A 45 -8.35 -3.01 -1.93
CA ASN A 45 -9.34 -2.74 -2.96
C ASN A 45 -10.63 -2.12 -2.40
N MET A 46 -11.06 -2.54 -1.20
CA MET A 46 -12.22 -1.93 -0.53
C MET A 46 -11.91 -0.52 -0.02
N LEU A 47 -10.74 -0.30 0.59
CA LEU A 47 -10.31 1.03 1.05
C LEU A 47 -10.19 2.03 -0.11
N ALA A 48 -9.71 1.56 -1.28
CA ALA A 48 -9.55 2.38 -2.47
C ALA A 48 -10.83 2.50 -3.33
N GLY A 49 -11.94 1.87 -2.94
CA GLY A 49 -13.22 1.91 -3.66
C GLY A 49 -13.27 1.10 -4.95
N ALA A 50 -12.26 0.24 -5.20
CA ALA A 50 -12.27 -0.70 -6.32
C ALA A 50 -13.21 -1.89 -6.07
N LEU A 51 -13.50 -2.19 -4.80
CA LEU A 51 -14.47 -3.19 -4.38
C LEU A 51 -15.40 -2.59 -3.32
N THR A 52 -16.69 -2.90 -3.43
CA THR A 52 -17.67 -2.57 -2.39
C THR A 52 -17.72 -3.71 -1.36
N PRO A 53 -17.63 -3.43 -0.05
CA PRO A 53 -17.81 -4.45 0.98
C PRO A 53 -19.26 -5.01 0.97
N ASN A 54 -19.44 -6.23 1.47
CA ASN A 54 -20.76 -6.82 1.68
C ASN A 54 -21.36 -6.41 3.03
N ALA A 55 -20.50 -6.13 4.02
CA ALA A 55 -20.89 -5.62 5.34
C ALA A 55 -19.75 -4.82 5.95
N GLY A 56 -20.05 -4.08 7.01
CA GLY A 56 -19.11 -3.22 7.73
C GLY A 56 -19.08 -1.79 7.19
N SER A 57 -18.21 -0.97 7.77
CA SER A 57 -18.03 0.43 7.40
C SER A 57 -16.56 0.80 7.30
N ILE A 58 -16.26 1.76 6.42
CA ILE A 58 -14.91 2.32 6.20
C ILE A 58 -15.04 3.83 6.35
N ARG A 59 -14.54 4.41 7.41
CA ARG A 59 -14.59 5.85 7.64
C ARG A 59 -13.20 6.47 7.57
N PHE A 60 -13.04 7.44 6.69
CA PHE A 60 -11.83 8.23 6.54
C PHE A 60 -12.14 9.70 6.84
N GLU A 61 -11.44 10.29 7.81
CA GLU A 61 -11.71 11.66 8.29
C GLU A 61 -13.20 11.88 8.63
N GLY A 62 -13.83 10.87 9.24
CA GLY A 62 -15.25 10.89 9.60
C GLY A 62 -16.24 10.63 8.46
N ARG A 63 -15.77 10.53 7.23
CA ARG A 63 -16.62 10.28 6.03
C ARG A 63 -16.63 8.80 5.68
N GLU A 64 -17.81 8.28 5.37
CA GLU A 64 -17.98 6.92 4.88
C GLU A 64 -17.42 6.79 3.46
N LEU A 65 -16.59 5.77 3.24
CA LEU A 65 -15.99 5.48 1.92
C LEU A 65 -16.71 4.36 1.18
N ALA A 66 -17.41 3.46 1.88
CA ALA A 66 -18.06 2.32 1.27
C ALA A 66 -19.05 2.76 0.18
N GLY A 67 -18.88 2.21 -1.02
CA GLY A 67 -19.70 2.57 -2.19
C GLY A 67 -19.29 3.84 -2.92
N LEU A 68 -18.27 4.57 -2.44
CA LEU A 68 -17.71 5.68 -3.21
C LEU A 68 -16.80 5.15 -4.34
N PRO A 69 -16.84 5.75 -5.53
CA PRO A 69 -15.92 5.39 -6.60
C PRO A 69 -14.49 5.88 -6.30
N PRO A 70 -13.44 5.20 -6.83
CA PRO A 70 -12.04 5.50 -6.55
C PRO A 70 -11.65 6.97 -6.71
N TYR A 71 -12.13 7.65 -7.76
CA TYR A 71 -11.80 9.05 -8.00
C TYR A 71 -12.29 9.99 -6.88
N ARG A 72 -13.41 9.68 -6.21
CA ARG A 72 -13.86 10.44 -5.04
C ARG A 72 -13.01 10.19 -3.82
N ILE A 73 -12.58 8.93 -3.62
CA ILE A 73 -11.72 8.54 -2.50
C ILE A 73 -10.35 9.20 -2.61
N ILE A 74 -9.75 9.24 -3.80
CA ILE A 74 -8.50 9.96 -4.06
C ILE A 74 -8.66 11.45 -3.73
N ASN A 75 -9.75 12.08 -4.14
CA ASN A 75 -10.04 13.50 -3.85
C ASN A 75 -10.28 13.78 -2.36
N LEU A 76 -10.58 12.77 -1.54
CA LEU A 76 -10.62 12.89 -0.08
C LEU A 76 -9.23 12.82 0.56
N GLY A 77 -8.19 12.45 -0.20
CA GLY A 77 -6.83 12.36 0.26
C GLY A 77 -6.35 10.94 0.57
N LEU A 78 -6.94 9.91 -0.03
CA LEU A 78 -6.45 8.55 0.07
C LEU A 78 -5.74 8.17 -1.24
N GLY A 79 -4.40 8.14 -1.22
CA GLY A 79 -3.58 7.70 -2.35
C GLY A 79 -3.27 6.21 -2.29
N ARG A 80 -2.98 5.60 -3.44
CA ARG A 80 -2.59 4.20 -3.53
C ARG A 80 -1.50 4.01 -4.57
N THR A 81 -0.50 3.16 -4.26
CA THR A 81 0.40 2.57 -5.25
C THR A 81 -0.17 1.24 -5.76
N PHE A 82 0.30 0.81 -6.91
CA PHE A 82 -0.07 -0.49 -7.46
C PHE A 82 1.13 -1.43 -7.46
N GLN A 83 0.90 -2.69 -7.12
CA GLN A 83 1.91 -3.75 -7.12
C GLN A 83 2.64 -3.86 -8.48
N ILE A 84 1.87 -3.82 -9.58
CA ILE A 84 2.41 -3.82 -10.94
C ILE A 84 2.36 -2.39 -11.48
N PRO A 85 3.51 -1.75 -11.72
CA PRO A 85 3.56 -0.42 -12.29
C PRO A 85 2.88 -0.35 -13.66
N ARG A 86 2.11 0.73 -13.87
CA ARG A 86 1.40 0.98 -15.14
C ARG A 86 1.72 2.38 -15.65
N PRO A 87 2.91 2.59 -16.20
CA PRO A 87 3.27 3.87 -16.77
C PRO A 87 2.60 4.09 -18.13
N PHE A 88 2.41 5.35 -18.48
CA PHE A 88 2.03 5.76 -19.83
C PHE A 88 3.31 5.92 -20.66
N HIS A 89 3.66 4.91 -21.45
CA HIS A 89 4.93 4.86 -22.22
C HIS A 89 5.15 6.02 -23.20
N ARG A 90 4.07 6.64 -23.70
CA ARG A 90 4.15 7.77 -24.64
C ARG A 90 4.30 9.13 -23.94
N LEU A 91 4.30 9.14 -22.62
CA LEU A 91 4.42 10.34 -21.81
C LEU A 91 5.76 10.36 -21.08
N SER A 92 6.30 11.56 -20.84
CA SER A 92 7.48 11.73 -19.99
C SER A 92 7.18 11.35 -18.53
N LEU A 93 8.22 11.23 -17.69
CA LEU A 93 8.07 10.96 -16.26
C LEU A 93 7.21 12.04 -15.59
N VAL A 94 7.49 13.30 -15.91
CA VAL A 94 6.75 14.44 -15.38
C VAL A 94 5.28 14.38 -15.80
N GLU A 95 4.98 14.08 -17.05
CA GLU A 95 3.61 13.98 -17.55
C GLU A 95 2.84 12.81 -16.92
N ASN A 96 3.50 11.66 -16.70
CA ASN A 96 2.91 10.53 -15.97
C ASN A 96 2.44 10.94 -14.58
N VAL A 97 3.26 11.67 -13.84
CA VAL A 97 2.96 12.11 -12.49
C VAL A 97 1.99 13.28 -12.47
N LEU A 98 2.12 14.22 -13.42
CA LEU A 98 1.23 15.37 -13.58
C LEU A 98 -0.23 14.95 -13.74
N LEU A 99 -0.52 13.92 -14.55
CA LEU A 99 -1.89 13.42 -14.71
C LEU A 99 -2.48 13.01 -13.37
N SER A 100 -1.73 12.30 -12.54
CA SER A 100 -2.18 11.88 -11.22
C SER A 100 -2.45 13.08 -10.31
N GLY A 101 -1.56 14.06 -10.27
CA GLY A 101 -1.73 15.29 -9.50
C GLY A 101 -2.92 16.13 -9.98
N PHE A 102 -3.10 16.26 -11.28
CA PHE A 102 -4.20 17.05 -11.85
C PHE A 102 -5.58 16.49 -11.53
N TYR A 103 -5.77 15.18 -11.71
CA TYR A 103 -7.07 14.54 -11.47
C TYR A 103 -7.28 14.20 -10.00
N GLY A 104 -6.23 13.85 -9.25
CA GLY A 104 -6.30 13.48 -7.85
C GLY A 104 -6.56 14.66 -6.90
N GLN A 105 -6.30 15.90 -7.34
CA GLN A 105 -6.60 17.11 -6.57
C GLN A 105 -7.90 17.83 -7.02
N GLY A 106 -8.83 17.11 -7.66
CA GLY A 106 -10.12 17.67 -8.03
C GLY A 106 -10.08 18.65 -9.20
N ARG A 107 -9.25 18.40 -10.22
CA ARG A 107 -9.04 19.25 -11.38
C ARG A 107 -8.50 20.63 -11.03
N GLY A 108 -7.42 20.63 -10.25
CA GLY A 108 -6.71 21.86 -9.86
C GLY A 108 -6.03 22.57 -11.03
N SER A 109 -5.30 23.65 -10.70
CA SER A 109 -4.46 24.35 -11.67
C SER A 109 -3.41 23.40 -12.27
N ARG A 110 -3.25 23.43 -13.61
CA ARG A 110 -2.19 22.66 -14.29
C ARG A 110 -0.80 23.03 -13.77
N ALA A 111 -0.58 24.29 -13.41
CA ALA A 111 0.68 24.75 -12.83
C ALA A 111 0.94 24.07 -11.47
N ARG A 112 -0.04 24.02 -10.58
CA ARG A 112 0.09 23.31 -9.28
C ARG A 112 0.33 21.80 -9.45
N ALA A 113 -0.36 21.17 -10.41
CA ALA A 113 -0.15 19.76 -10.70
C ALA A 113 1.27 19.49 -11.24
N PHE A 114 1.81 20.43 -12.02
CA PHE A 114 3.16 20.36 -12.53
C PHE A 114 4.19 20.46 -11.40
N GLU A 115 4.07 21.47 -10.52
CA GLU A 115 4.92 21.61 -9.33
C GLU A 115 4.85 20.39 -8.40
N ALA A 116 3.64 19.83 -8.21
CA ALA A 116 3.46 18.62 -7.42
C ALA A 116 4.17 17.40 -8.06
N ALA A 117 4.12 17.29 -9.40
CA ALA A 117 4.82 16.24 -10.13
C ALA A 117 6.34 16.35 -10.00
N GLU A 118 6.91 17.54 -10.18
CA GLU A 118 8.35 17.76 -10.02
C GLU A 118 8.82 17.47 -8.60
N ARG A 119 8.08 17.95 -7.57
CA ARG A 119 8.39 17.64 -6.15
C ARG A 119 8.31 16.15 -5.85
N ALA A 120 7.27 15.46 -6.34
CA ALA A 120 7.12 14.03 -6.11
C ALA A 120 8.24 13.21 -6.77
N LEU A 121 8.62 13.54 -8.01
CA LEU A 121 9.74 12.90 -8.70
C LEU A 121 11.07 13.13 -7.99
N ALA A 122 11.34 14.37 -7.58
CA ALA A 122 12.55 14.70 -6.82
C ALA A 122 12.63 13.93 -5.49
N LEU A 123 11.50 13.82 -4.76
CA LEU A 123 11.44 13.09 -3.49
C LEU A 123 11.77 11.60 -3.65
N VAL A 124 11.30 10.98 -4.72
CA VAL A 124 11.58 9.56 -4.99
C VAL A 124 12.92 9.33 -5.70
N GLY A 125 13.66 10.41 -6.02
CA GLY A 125 14.96 10.35 -6.68
C GLY A 125 14.87 9.97 -8.17
N LEU A 126 13.81 10.38 -8.86
CA LEU A 126 13.67 10.26 -10.31
C LEU A 126 13.96 11.60 -11.01
N PRO A 127 14.39 11.55 -12.29
CA PRO A 127 14.61 12.76 -13.07
C PRO A 127 13.37 13.65 -13.16
N THR A 128 13.57 14.96 -13.03
CA THR A 128 12.53 16.00 -13.20
C THR A 128 12.59 16.66 -14.57
N ASP A 129 13.51 16.23 -15.42
CA ASP A 129 13.59 16.70 -16.81
C ASP A 129 12.33 16.30 -17.57
N ARG A 130 11.76 17.26 -18.28
CA ARG A 130 10.54 17.08 -19.09
C ARG A 130 10.72 16.15 -20.27
N ALA A 131 11.96 15.94 -20.73
CA ALA A 131 12.28 15.04 -21.80
C ALA A 131 12.53 13.59 -21.34
N ALA A 132 12.72 13.39 -20.01
CA ALA A 132 12.97 12.04 -19.47
C ALA A 132 11.75 11.13 -19.67
N GLY A 133 11.93 10.10 -20.50
CA GLY A 133 10.88 9.10 -20.80
C GLY A 133 10.84 7.96 -19.77
N VAL A 134 9.89 7.07 -19.97
CA VAL A 134 9.70 5.86 -19.13
C VAL A 134 10.53 4.69 -19.66
N ASP A 135 10.86 4.71 -20.96
CA ASP A 135 11.55 3.60 -21.61
C ASP A 135 12.97 3.43 -21.04
N GLY A 136 13.34 2.19 -20.76
CA GLY A 136 14.63 1.85 -20.14
C GLY A 136 14.67 1.92 -18.61
N LEU A 137 13.57 2.31 -17.93
CA LEU A 137 13.51 2.25 -16.49
C LEU A 137 13.51 0.80 -15.97
N GLY A 138 14.41 0.50 -15.01
CA GLY A 138 14.38 -0.76 -14.27
C GLY A 138 13.20 -0.86 -13.29
N ALA A 139 13.00 -2.03 -12.71
CA ALA A 139 11.88 -2.32 -11.82
C ALA A 139 11.79 -1.34 -10.63
N ALA A 140 12.91 -1.03 -9.98
CA ALA A 140 12.97 -0.08 -8.87
C ALA A 140 12.52 1.33 -9.29
N ALA A 141 12.95 1.82 -10.45
CA ALA A 141 12.57 3.13 -10.95
C ALA A 141 11.08 3.19 -11.32
N LEU A 142 10.51 2.13 -11.88
CA LEU A 142 9.09 2.03 -12.16
C LEU A 142 8.25 2.07 -10.88
N LYS A 143 8.70 1.41 -9.79
CA LYS A 143 8.04 1.50 -8.48
C LYS A 143 8.13 2.88 -7.86
N LYS A 144 9.28 3.54 -7.97
CA LYS A 144 9.45 4.95 -7.59
C LYS A 144 8.48 5.85 -8.37
N LEU A 145 8.28 5.58 -9.65
CA LEU A 145 7.30 6.33 -10.47
C LEU A 145 5.86 6.13 -9.97
N GLU A 146 5.45 4.90 -9.66
CA GLU A 146 4.12 4.65 -9.08
C GLU A 146 3.94 5.37 -7.74
N LEU A 147 4.98 5.38 -6.90
CA LEU A 147 4.97 6.13 -5.64
C LEU A 147 4.86 7.64 -5.89
N ALA A 148 5.62 8.20 -6.84
CA ALA A 148 5.52 9.61 -7.22
C ALA A 148 4.12 9.98 -7.73
N LYS A 149 3.48 9.12 -8.54
CA LYS A 149 2.10 9.29 -8.99
C LYS A 149 1.12 9.37 -7.82
N ALA A 150 1.26 8.48 -6.84
CA ALA A 150 0.43 8.50 -5.64
C ALA A 150 0.67 9.77 -4.78
N LEU A 151 1.93 10.17 -4.58
CA LEU A 151 2.29 11.36 -3.81
C LEU A 151 1.80 12.67 -4.46
N ALA A 152 1.82 12.76 -5.80
CA ALA A 152 1.35 13.94 -6.51
C ALA A 152 -0.15 14.22 -6.32
N THR A 153 -0.93 13.22 -5.87
CA THR A 153 -2.32 13.44 -5.47
C THR A 153 -2.48 14.17 -4.14
N ASN A 154 -1.36 14.47 -3.46
CA ASN A 154 -1.28 15.09 -2.13
C ASN A 154 -2.11 14.31 -1.08
N PRO A 155 -1.81 13.02 -0.87
CA PRO A 155 -2.60 12.18 0.01
C PRO A 155 -2.33 12.49 1.48
N LYS A 156 -3.35 12.30 2.32
CA LYS A 156 -3.22 12.24 3.79
C LYS A 156 -2.93 10.81 4.26
N LEU A 157 -3.44 9.83 3.52
CA LEU A 157 -3.22 8.40 3.74
C LEU A 157 -2.75 7.75 2.45
N LEU A 158 -1.62 7.06 2.52
CA LEU A 158 -1.05 6.28 1.42
C LEU A 158 -1.23 4.79 1.67
N LEU A 159 -1.84 4.10 0.73
CA LEU A 159 -1.85 2.64 0.66
C LEU A 159 -0.68 2.19 -0.21
N ALA A 160 0.38 1.67 0.40
CA ALA A 160 1.56 1.15 -0.28
C ALA A 160 1.44 -0.38 -0.44
N ASP A 161 1.30 -0.85 -1.68
CA ASP A 161 0.99 -2.24 -2.02
C ASP A 161 2.22 -2.92 -2.62
N GLU A 162 2.85 -3.84 -1.87
CA GLU A 162 4.01 -4.65 -2.27
C GLU A 162 5.09 -3.84 -3.00
N SER A 163 5.48 -2.72 -2.40
CA SER A 163 6.39 -1.76 -3.03
C SER A 163 7.85 -2.25 -3.10
N LEU A 164 8.20 -3.31 -2.35
CA LEU A 164 9.56 -3.86 -2.29
C LEU A 164 9.76 -5.12 -3.14
N SER A 165 8.72 -5.76 -3.65
CA SER A 165 8.85 -7.02 -4.39
C SER A 165 9.75 -6.87 -5.63
N GLY A 166 10.73 -7.75 -5.78
CA GLY A 166 11.69 -7.74 -6.90
C GLY A 166 12.78 -6.68 -6.81
N LEU A 167 12.96 -6.05 -5.64
CA LEU A 167 14.09 -5.20 -5.31
C LEU A 167 15.20 -6.03 -4.65
N ASP A 168 16.45 -5.62 -4.81
CA ASP A 168 17.55 -6.15 -4.03
C ASP A 168 17.55 -5.59 -2.59
N GLU A 169 18.42 -6.10 -1.71
CA GLU A 169 18.45 -5.72 -0.29
C GLU A 169 18.74 -4.23 -0.10
N HIS A 170 19.65 -3.67 -0.90
CA HIS A 170 19.98 -2.23 -0.84
C HIS A 170 18.83 -1.36 -1.33
N GLU A 171 18.18 -1.74 -2.43
CA GLU A 171 16.99 -1.06 -2.95
C GLU A 171 15.82 -1.12 -1.97
N MET A 172 15.65 -2.26 -1.26
CA MET A 172 14.63 -2.41 -0.21
C MET A 172 14.87 -1.45 0.96
N ASP A 173 16.12 -1.33 1.43
CA ASP A 173 16.46 -0.39 2.51
C ASP A 173 16.23 1.06 2.07
N GLN A 174 16.60 1.43 0.85
CA GLN A 174 16.31 2.76 0.29
C GLN A 174 14.81 3.04 0.21
N ALA A 175 14.01 2.06 -0.21
CA ALA A 175 12.55 2.24 -0.28
C ALA A 175 11.92 2.35 1.12
N ALA A 176 12.44 1.61 2.10
CA ALA A 176 12.04 1.73 3.49
C ALA A 176 12.34 3.12 4.08
N ASP A 177 13.54 3.65 3.83
CA ASP A 177 13.93 5.01 4.25
C ASP A 177 13.10 6.07 3.54
N LEU A 178 12.75 5.86 2.27
CA LEU A 178 11.86 6.75 1.55
C LEU A 178 10.46 6.82 2.18
N LEU A 179 9.89 5.69 2.61
CA LEU A 179 8.60 5.68 3.32
C LEU A 179 8.67 6.44 4.67
N ARG A 180 9.77 6.28 5.42
CA ARG A 180 10.00 7.08 6.64
C ARG A 180 10.06 8.58 6.33
N ARG A 181 10.78 8.97 5.28
CA ARG A 181 10.87 10.37 4.84
C ARG A 181 9.51 10.91 4.42
N ILE A 182 8.72 10.18 3.66
CA ILE A 182 7.35 10.55 3.27
C ILE A 182 6.50 10.83 4.50
N ARG A 183 6.58 9.98 5.52
CA ARG A 183 5.89 10.20 6.80
C ARG A 183 6.37 11.46 7.50
N THR A 184 7.69 11.65 7.66
CA THR A 184 8.26 12.72 8.49
C THR A 184 8.25 14.06 7.79
N GLU A 185 8.55 14.12 6.48
CA GLU A 185 8.64 15.36 5.72
C GLU A 185 7.27 15.85 5.22
N LEU A 186 6.36 14.93 4.87
CA LEU A 186 5.04 15.26 4.32
C LEU A 186 3.88 15.03 5.30
N GLY A 187 4.13 14.43 6.46
CA GLY A 187 3.08 14.11 7.44
C GLY A 187 2.07 13.06 6.97
N ILE A 188 2.43 12.25 5.97
CA ILE A 188 1.54 11.26 5.37
C ILE A 188 1.46 10.01 6.25
N THR A 189 0.24 9.56 6.53
CA THR A 189 -0.05 8.27 7.17
C THR A 189 0.08 7.17 6.14
N ILE A 190 0.60 6.00 6.52
CA ILE A 190 0.88 4.92 5.56
C ILE A 190 0.28 3.60 6.07
N ILE A 191 -0.46 2.88 5.23
CA ILE A 191 -0.70 1.46 5.41
C ILE A 191 0.15 0.73 4.37
N TRP A 192 1.04 -0.12 4.83
CA TRP A 192 2.02 -0.79 3.99
C TRP A 192 1.82 -2.30 3.98
N VAL A 193 1.48 -2.85 2.81
CA VAL A 193 1.41 -4.30 2.59
C VAL A 193 2.74 -4.79 2.09
N GLU A 194 3.34 -5.73 2.79
CA GLU A 194 4.56 -6.44 2.39
C GLU A 194 4.57 -7.87 2.91
N HIS A 195 5.36 -8.69 2.23
CA HIS A 195 5.65 -10.06 2.64
C HIS A 195 7.11 -10.24 3.11
N ILE A 196 7.95 -9.21 2.94
CA ILE A 196 9.35 -9.20 3.41
C ILE A 196 9.39 -8.65 4.84
N MET A 197 9.20 -9.56 5.81
CA MET A 197 9.07 -9.24 7.23
C MET A 197 10.24 -8.43 7.78
N GLY A 198 11.48 -8.78 7.40
CA GLY A 198 12.69 -8.16 7.97
C GLY A 198 12.78 -6.65 7.74
N VAL A 199 12.35 -6.16 6.58
CA VAL A 199 12.36 -4.73 6.26
C VAL A 199 11.15 -4.05 6.88
N LEU A 200 9.95 -4.62 6.72
CA LEU A 200 8.71 -4.05 7.23
C LEU A 200 8.77 -3.81 8.74
N MET A 201 9.20 -4.82 9.52
CA MET A 201 9.25 -4.75 10.99
C MET A 201 10.18 -3.64 11.53
N ARG A 202 11.15 -3.18 10.75
CA ARG A 202 12.05 -2.07 11.12
C ARG A 202 11.46 -0.68 10.89
N VAL A 203 10.38 -0.57 10.12
CA VAL A 203 9.83 0.70 9.63
C VAL A 203 8.51 1.06 10.27
N VAL A 204 7.67 0.06 10.49
CA VAL A 204 6.29 0.26 10.94
C VAL A 204 6.19 0.51 12.43
N ASP A 205 5.23 1.32 12.84
CA ASP A 205 4.92 1.54 14.25
C ASP A 205 4.10 0.38 14.83
N ARG A 206 3.26 -0.25 13.99
CA ARG A 206 2.34 -1.32 14.37
C ARG A 206 2.12 -2.26 13.18
N VAL A 207 1.86 -3.52 13.49
CA VAL A 207 1.59 -4.57 12.50
C VAL A 207 0.22 -5.16 12.74
N MET A 208 -0.53 -5.38 11.66
CA MET A 208 -1.74 -6.20 11.63
C MET A 208 -1.46 -7.46 10.81
N VAL A 209 -1.88 -8.61 11.32
CA VAL A 209 -1.71 -9.91 10.65
C VAL A 209 -3.06 -10.43 10.23
N LEU A 210 -3.19 -10.75 8.95
CA LEU A 210 -4.35 -11.42 8.39
C LEU A 210 -4.03 -12.88 8.08
N ASP A 211 -4.99 -13.75 8.38
CA ASP A 211 -5.00 -15.12 7.92
C ASP A 211 -6.43 -15.52 7.56
N HIS A 212 -6.61 -16.21 6.41
CA HIS A 212 -7.92 -16.68 5.91
C HIS A 212 -9.06 -15.63 5.98
N GLY A 213 -8.73 -14.36 5.74
CA GLY A 213 -9.69 -13.25 5.75
C GLY A 213 -9.97 -12.65 7.13
N GLU A 214 -9.34 -13.12 8.19
CA GLU A 214 -9.51 -12.66 9.56
C GLU A 214 -8.26 -11.98 10.11
N LYS A 215 -8.43 -11.02 11.02
CA LYS A 215 -7.32 -10.41 11.76
C LYS A 215 -6.96 -11.28 12.95
N ILE A 216 -5.81 -11.96 12.89
CA ILE A 216 -5.35 -12.89 13.93
C ILE A 216 -4.47 -12.23 15.00
N ALA A 217 -3.77 -11.15 14.65
CA ALA A 217 -2.92 -10.41 15.58
C ALA A 217 -2.83 -8.93 15.19
N GLU A 218 -2.57 -8.07 16.18
CA GLU A 218 -2.31 -6.65 15.99
C GLU A 218 -1.49 -6.12 17.17
N GLY A 219 -0.42 -5.36 16.90
CA GLY A 219 0.42 -4.81 17.96
C GLY A 219 1.78 -4.29 17.46
N LEU A 220 2.67 -4.02 18.41
CA LEU A 220 4.05 -3.65 18.12
C LEU A 220 4.77 -4.77 17.35
N PRO A 221 5.70 -4.43 16.43
CA PRO A 221 6.40 -5.43 15.61
C PRO A 221 6.99 -6.59 16.41
N ALA A 222 7.68 -6.30 17.52
CA ALA A 222 8.30 -7.34 18.36
C ALA A 222 7.26 -8.26 19.03
N ALA A 223 6.13 -7.72 19.46
CA ALA A 223 5.05 -8.50 20.09
C ALA A 223 4.37 -9.42 19.06
N VAL A 224 4.10 -8.90 17.86
CA VAL A 224 3.50 -9.67 16.77
C VAL A 224 4.44 -10.78 16.29
N ALA A 225 5.75 -10.51 16.19
CA ALA A 225 6.75 -11.50 15.80
C ALA A 225 6.87 -12.66 16.80
N ALA A 226 6.52 -12.44 18.07
CA ALA A 226 6.54 -13.45 19.14
C ALA A 226 5.18 -14.13 19.35
N ASP A 227 4.11 -13.73 18.66
CA ASP A 227 2.77 -14.34 18.79
C ASP A 227 2.78 -15.76 18.21
N PRO A 228 2.45 -16.81 19.00
CA PRO A 228 2.44 -18.19 18.52
C PRO A 228 1.55 -18.43 17.30
N ARG A 229 0.41 -17.75 17.18
CA ARG A 229 -0.50 -17.86 16.03
C ARG A 229 0.14 -17.31 14.77
N VAL A 230 0.90 -16.21 14.88
CA VAL A 230 1.63 -15.62 13.74
C VAL A 230 2.77 -16.56 13.32
N ILE A 231 3.52 -17.10 14.29
CA ILE A 231 4.58 -18.06 14.04
C ILE A 231 4.03 -19.31 13.32
N GLU A 232 2.91 -19.85 13.78
CA GLU A 232 2.27 -21.03 13.19
C GLU A 232 1.86 -20.78 11.72
N VAL A 233 1.26 -19.62 11.42
CA VAL A 233 0.83 -19.26 10.06
C VAL A 233 2.00 -19.16 9.09
N TYR A 234 3.14 -18.63 9.55
CA TYR A 234 4.32 -18.45 8.69
C TYR A 234 5.23 -19.68 8.65
N LEU A 235 5.47 -20.37 9.77
CA LEU A 235 6.31 -21.56 9.83
C LEU A 235 5.54 -22.83 9.44
N GLY A 236 4.26 -22.91 9.75
CA GLY A 236 3.41 -24.02 9.35
C GLY A 236 3.37 -24.19 7.83
N THR A 237 3.37 -23.09 7.08
CA THR A 237 3.43 -23.10 5.61
C THR A 237 4.79 -23.62 5.09
N GLN A 238 5.90 -23.33 5.78
CA GLN A 238 7.22 -23.85 5.44
C GLN A 238 7.42 -25.30 5.89
N ALA A 239 6.88 -25.71 7.04
CA ALA A 239 6.97 -27.08 7.54
C ALA A 239 6.20 -28.07 6.65
N VAL A 240 5.07 -27.65 6.06
CA VAL A 240 4.32 -28.46 5.09
C VAL A 240 5.12 -28.63 3.79
N ALA A 241 5.81 -27.58 3.30
CA ALA A 241 6.66 -27.68 2.11
C ALA A 241 7.87 -28.62 2.33
N VAL A 242 8.50 -28.55 3.50
CA VAL A 242 9.63 -29.43 3.86
C VAL A 242 9.18 -30.89 4.04
N ARG A 243 8.01 -31.15 4.65
CA ARG A 243 7.45 -32.51 4.78
C ARG A 243 7.02 -33.09 3.42
N ALA A 244 6.43 -32.29 2.53
CA ALA A 244 6.08 -32.72 1.19
C ALA A 244 7.32 -33.10 0.36
N ALA A 245 8.42 -32.37 0.48
CA ALA A 245 9.68 -32.70 -0.18
C ALA A 245 10.36 -33.96 0.40
N ALA A 246 10.23 -34.19 1.71
CA ALA A 246 10.80 -35.39 2.37
C ALA A 246 10.01 -36.69 2.15
N CYS A 247 8.72 -36.59 1.76
CA CYS A 247 7.89 -37.77 1.40
C CYS A 247 8.00 -38.16 -0.09
N SER A 248 8.74 -37.36 -0.90
CA SER A 248 8.93 -37.60 -2.33
C SER A 248 10.32 -38.16 -2.66
N SER A 249 11.11 -38.51 -1.62
CA SER A 249 12.42 -39.17 -1.70
C SER A 249 12.30 -40.59 -1.13
#